data_5052f4963e2b67eaaa27e569a467c168
#
_entry.id   5052f4963e2b67eaaa27e569a467c168
#
_cell.length_a   1.000
_cell.length_b   1.000
_cell.length_c   1.000
_cell.angle_alpha   90.00
_cell.angle_beta   90.00
_cell.angle_gamma   90.00
#
_symmetry.space_group_name_H-M   'P 1'
#
loop_
_entity.id
_entity.type
_entity.pdbx_description
1 polymer ?
#
loop_
_entity_poly.entity_id
_entity_poly.type
_entity_poly.pdbx_seq_one_letter_code
_entity_poly.pdbx_strand_id
1 'polypeptide(L)' 'MFFKRHGTIKKISQEAIDYLPGDIVCWNLGGAVTHIGLVVNKKSVDGKRYMIVHNIGGGQVVEDCLFKFTIIGHYRYAK' A
#
# COMPACT_ATOMS: atom_id res chain seq x y z
N MET A 1 -15.35 -5.14 8.18
CA MET A 1 -14.06 -5.18 7.48
C MET A 1 -12.98 -5.68 8.42
N PHE A 2 -12.23 -6.67 8.01
CA PHE A 2 -11.25 -7.33 8.87
C PHE A 2 -10.18 -6.37 9.40
N PHE A 3 -9.66 -5.52 8.53
CA PHE A 3 -8.60 -4.58 8.90
C PHE A 3 -9.02 -3.62 10.00
N LYS A 4 -10.28 -3.23 10.01
CA LYS A 4 -10.78 -2.27 11.01
C LYS A 4 -10.82 -2.87 12.42
N ARG A 5 -10.79 -4.18 12.52
CA ARG A 5 -10.82 -4.85 13.83
C ARG A 5 -9.43 -5.11 14.38
N HIS A 6 -8.45 -5.36 13.50
CA HIS A 6 -7.13 -5.83 13.91
C HIS A 6 -6.01 -4.89 13.54
N GLY A 7 -6.27 -3.91 12.70
CA GLY A 7 -5.26 -2.96 12.25
C GLY A 7 -5.57 -1.56 12.73
N THR A 8 -4.57 -0.71 12.66
CA THR A 8 -4.71 0.72 12.92
C THR A 8 -4.95 1.41 11.59
N ILE A 9 -6.01 2.21 11.51
CA ILE A 9 -6.28 3.04 10.34
C ILE A 9 -5.35 4.24 10.42
N LYS A 10 -4.52 4.40 9.40
CA LYS A 10 -3.57 5.51 9.32
C LYS A 10 -4.13 6.61 8.46
N LYS A 11 -3.62 7.83 8.66
CA LYS A 11 -3.97 8.94 7.81
C LYS A 11 -3.43 8.71 6.40
N ILE A 12 -4.22 9.02 5.38
CA ILE A 12 -3.77 8.97 4.00
C ILE A 12 -2.83 10.15 3.79
N SER A 13 -1.60 9.85 3.37
CA SER A 13 -0.53 10.83 3.28
C SER A 13 0.08 10.81 1.89
N GLN A 14 0.64 11.94 1.48
CA GLN A 14 1.43 12.03 0.26
C GLN A 14 2.93 11.89 0.53
N GLU A 15 3.30 11.61 1.77
CA GLU A 15 4.70 11.45 2.17
C GLU A 15 5.07 9.98 2.25
N ALA A 16 6.08 9.58 1.49
CA ALA A 16 6.51 8.18 1.45
C ALA A 16 6.96 7.65 2.81
N ILE A 17 7.50 8.51 3.66
CA ILE A 17 8.00 8.12 4.97
C ILE A 17 6.89 7.61 5.89
N ASP A 18 5.64 7.94 5.60
CA ASP A 18 4.52 7.48 6.41
C ASP A 18 4.09 6.05 6.10
N TYR A 19 4.64 5.44 5.04
CA TYR A 19 4.30 4.09 4.61
C TYR A 19 5.46 3.16 4.91
N LEU A 20 5.28 2.30 5.92
CA LEU A 20 6.32 1.42 6.44
C LEU A 20 6.09 -0.03 6.03
N PRO A 21 7.15 -0.85 6.01
CA PRO A 21 6.99 -2.28 5.72
C PRO A 21 5.97 -2.93 6.65
N GLY A 22 5.09 -3.72 6.08
CA GLY A 22 3.98 -4.34 6.81
C GLY A 22 2.68 -3.57 6.73
N ASP A 23 2.71 -2.33 6.24
CA ASP A 23 1.49 -1.54 6.06
C ASP A 23 0.69 -2.07 4.86
N ILE A 24 -0.62 -1.90 4.93
CA ILE A 24 -1.53 -2.24 3.84
C ILE A 24 -2.06 -0.95 3.25
N VAL A 25 -2.02 -0.85 1.94
CA VAL A 25 -2.48 0.33 1.21
C VAL A 25 -3.58 -0.09 0.25
N CYS A 26 -4.64 0.71 0.21
CA CYS A 26 -5.72 0.52 -0.76
C CYS A 26 -5.71 1.68 -1.73
N TRP A 27 -5.91 1.37 -3.01
CA TRP A 27 -5.97 2.36 -4.07
C TRP A 27 -7.28 2.27 -4.82
N ASN A 28 -7.66 3.38 -5.42
CA ASN A 28 -8.72 3.43 -6.42
C ASN A 28 -8.06 3.50 -7.79
N LEU A 29 -8.28 2.48 -8.60
CA LEU A 29 -7.71 2.40 -9.97
C LEU A 29 -8.55 3.15 -10.99
N GLY A 30 -9.72 3.64 -10.57
CA GLY A 30 -10.63 4.34 -11.44
C GLY A 30 -12.04 3.78 -11.30
N GLY A 31 -13.03 4.66 -11.27
CA GLY A 31 -14.42 4.24 -11.08
C GLY A 31 -14.61 3.49 -9.77
N ALA A 32 -15.21 2.31 -9.82
CA ALA A 32 -15.48 1.48 -8.66
C ALA A 32 -14.41 0.42 -8.39
N VAL A 33 -13.32 0.43 -9.14
CA VAL A 33 -12.27 -0.61 -9.01
C VAL A 33 -11.31 -0.23 -7.89
N THR A 34 -11.15 -1.12 -6.93
CA THR A 34 -10.20 -0.93 -5.83
C THR A 34 -9.12 -2.02 -5.87
N HIS A 35 -7.97 -1.73 -5.28
CA HIS A 35 -6.83 -2.63 -5.28
C HIS A 35 -6.09 -2.50 -3.96
N ILE A 36 -5.49 -3.59 -3.50
CA ILE A 36 -4.81 -3.64 -2.21
C ILE A 36 -3.37 -4.12 -2.44
N GLY A 37 -2.44 -3.49 -1.74
CA GLY A 37 -1.05 -3.90 -1.75
C GLY A 37 -0.44 -3.87 -0.35
N LEU A 38 0.68 -4.59 -0.21
CA LEU A 38 1.44 -4.68 1.04
C LEU A 38 2.77 -3.98 0.84
N VAL A 39 3.10 -3.07 1.74
CA VAL A 39 4.41 -2.39 1.73
C VAL A 39 5.46 -3.39 2.22
N VAL A 40 6.51 -3.59 1.43
CA VAL A 40 7.59 -4.53 1.76
C VAL A 40 8.86 -3.79 2.09
N ASN A 41 9.79 -4.48 2.78
CA ASN A 41 11.06 -3.90 3.21
C ASN A 41 12.08 -3.94 2.07
N LYS A 42 11.73 -3.33 0.95
CA LYS A 42 12.61 -3.17 -0.20
C LYS A 42 12.32 -1.80 -0.79
N LYS A 43 13.35 -0.98 -0.86
CA LYS A 43 13.18 0.38 -1.36
C LYS A 43 13.22 0.44 -2.88
N SER A 44 12.57 1.46 -3.42
CA SER A 44 12.63 1.78 -4.84
C SER A 44 14.07 2.09 -5.26
N VAL A 45 14.30 2.13 -6.57
CA VAL A 45 15.63 2.38 -7.13
C VAL A 45 16.22 3.70 -6.61
N ASP A 46 15.39 4.72 -6.47
CA ASP A 46 15.85 6.01 -5.96
C ASP A 46 15.91 6.08 -4.43
N GLY A 47 15.54 5.02 -3.73
CA GLY A 47 15.59 4.95 -2.28
C GLY A 47 14.58 5.82 -1.54
N LYS A 48 13.62 6.40 -2.24
CA LYS A 48 12.71 7.37 -1.64
C LYS A 48 11.47 6.76 -1.01
N ARG A 49 11.13 5.51 -1.35
CA ARG A 49 9.94 4.84 -0.82
C ARG A 49 10.10 3.35 -0.90
N TYR A 50 9.32 2.65 -0.10
CA TYR A 50 9.29 1.19 -0.13
C TYR A 50 8.45 0.72 -1.30
N MET A 51 8.80 -0.46 -1.81
CA MET A 51 8.06 -1.10 -2.89
C MET A 51 6.82 -1.79 -2.35
N ILE A 52 5.93 -2.15 -3.26
CA ILE A 52 4.64 -2.75 -2.93
C ILE A 52 4.57 -4.13 -3.56
N VAL A 53 4.14 -5.12 -2.77
CA VAL A 53 3.75 -6.41 -3.32
C VAL A 53 2.24 -6.41 -3.53
N HIS A 54 1.79 -6.77 -4.71
CA HIS A 54 0.37 -6.82 -5.03
C HIS A 54 0.11 -7.81 -6.15
N ASN A 55 -1.14 -8.25 -6.28
CA ASN A 55 -1.54 -9.10 -7.37
C ASN A 55 -2.14 -8.24 -8.48
N ILE A 56 -1.61 -8.40 -9.68
CA ILE A 56 -2.15 -7.71 -10.85
C ILE A 56 -2.15 -8.70 -12.01
N GLY A 57 -3.24 -8.73 -12.75
CA GLY A 57 -3.41 -9.73 -13.80
C GLY A 57 -3.39 -11.13 -13.21
N GLY A 58 -2.52 -11.99 -13.68
CA GLY A 58 -2.44 -13.36 -13.25
C GLY A 58 -1.37 -13.64 -12.21
N GLY A 59 -0.76 -12.63 -11.60
CA GLY A 59 0.34 -12.93 -10.69
C GLY A 59 0.63 -11.87 -9.66
N GLN A 60 1.46 -12.28 -8.71
CA GLN A 60 1.94 -11.40 -7.65
C GLN A 60 3.23 -10.73 -8.12
N VAL A 61 3.32 -9.42 -7.94
CA VAL A 61 4.48 -8.64 -8.36
C VAL A 61 4.91 -7.70 -7.24
N VAL A 62 6.19 -7.33 -7.26
CA VAL A 62 6.74 -6.29 -6.39
C VAL A 62 7.08 -5.11 -7.27
N GLU A 63 6.43 -3.98 -7.01
CA GLU A 63 6.58 -2.80 -7.87
C GLU A 63 6.71 -1.53 -7.05
N ASP A 64 7.35 -0.53 -7.65
CA ASP A 64 7.40 0.83 -7.12
C ASP A 64 6.15 1.58 -7.58
N CYS A 65 5.03 1.32 -6.90
CA CYS A 65 3.74 1.85 -7.33
C CYS A 65 2.95 2.52 -6.20
N LEU A 66 3.58 2.87 -5.09
CA LEU A 66 2.87 3.43 -3.93
C LEU A 66 2.00 4.62 -4.31
N PHE A 67 2.52 5.55 -5.08
CA PHE A 67 1.80 6.75 -5.49
C PHE A 67 1.33 6.73 -6.94
N LYS A 68 1.35 5.57 -7.57
CA LYS A 68 0.94 5.43 -8.96
C LYS A 68 -0.57 5.59 -9.12
N PHE A 69 -1.33 5.21 -8.10
CA PHE A 69 -2.79 5.30 -8.07
C PHE A 69 -3.23 6.14 -6.89
N THR A 70 -4.48 6.56 -6.90
CA THR A 70 -5.04 7.32 -5.78
C THR A 70 -5.19 6.43 -4.56
N ILE A 71 -4.52 6.79 -3.46
CA ILE A 71 -4.62 6.06 -2.20
C ILE A 71 -5.93 6.43 -1.53
N ILE A 72 -6.71 5.41 -1.14
CA ILE A 72 -7.98 5.60 -0.45
C ILE A 72 -7.99 4.96 0.93
N GLY A 73 -6.94 4.24 1.30
CA GLY A 73 -6.83 3.65 2.62
C GLY A 73 -5.39 3.30 2.96
N HIS A 74 -5.06 3.40 4.24
CA HIS A 74 -3.74 3.06 4.77
C HIS A 74 -3.94 2.44 6.15
N TYR A 75 -3.49 1.21 6.33
CA TYR A 75 -3.69 0.45 7.57
C TYR A 75 -2.37 -0.13 8.05
N ARG A 76 -2.22 -0.20 9.36
CA ARG A 76 -1.04 -0.80 10.00
C ARG A 76 -1.51 -1.78 11.05
N TYR A 77 -1.07 -3.03 10.93
CA TYR A 77 -1.36 -4.02 11.95
C TYR A 77 -0.46 -3.84 13.14
N ALA A 78 -1.06 -3.81 14.33
CA ALA A 78 -0.32 -3.90 15.58
C ALA A 78 0.01 -5.37 15.81
N LYS A 79 1.24 -5.63 16.16
CA LYS A 79 1.69 -6.97 16.49
C LYS A 79 1.79 -7.15 17.98
#